data_c368c2fdb07fdd2ec26bdb0d8cb1b136
#
_entry.id   c368c2fdb07fdd2ec26bdb0d8cb1b136
#
_cell.length_a   1.000
_cell.length_b   1.000
_cell.length_c   1.000
_cell.angle_alpha   90.00
_cell.angle_beta   90.00
_cell.angle_gamma   90.00
#
_symmetry.space_group_name_H-M   'P 1'
#
loop_
_entity.id
_entity.type
_entity.pdbx_description
1 polymer ?
#
loop_
_entity_poly.entity_id
_entity_poly.type
_entity_poly.pdbx_seq_one_letter_code
_entity_poly.pdbx_strand_id
1 'polypeptide(L)'
;MKKISTILLCKILRWIGKILGKGSSLPGKIALKICPDILERIKLSPYIIAVTGSNGKTSTVEMIAHILTENGKKVAWNKEGSNQIEGVTTLVLNSATLGGKVKADILLIESDERFARYTFRYIKPTHYVITNLYRDQLTRNGHPKWVYDALKDSIYPQVKLILNADDPLVSCFGKDHKEVIWFGAGKLEQDESSFSGIYHDGKYCPVCSHPMEYSRFHYDHIGHYACTHCDFKRQEAEFEVTNADLRQGTITINGKYDISLQLKSLYNIYNILAAFTVASLVGIEEKSIVKAINGFVAKNGRVVTFRLGNRKGTLLTSKHENSISYHQSLRIAAACEAGCDVLIIVDAVSRKYFTSDVSWLWDINFERLNCENVKRIILAGTYCHDLAVRFSYTGIPGEKIQVLETVEQAYEALNNDRKEEIYVITCFSDKDKFLQRVTQQ
;
A
#
# COMPACT_ATOMS: atom_id res chain seq x y z
N MET A 1 39.45 10.98 2.34
CA MET A 1 38.84 12.17 2.97
C MET A 1 37.43 12.45 2.47
N LYS A 2 37.16 12.57 1.17
CA LYS A 2 35.82 12.90 0.60
C LYS A 2 34.69 12.00 1.10
N LYS A 3 34.87 10.66 1.23
CA LYS A 3 33.87 9.72 1.78
C LYS A 3 33.49 10.08 3.21
N ILE A 4 34.46 10.26 4.10
CA ILE A 4 34.21 10.51 5.53
C ILE A 4 33.49 11.84 5.73
N SER A 5 33.93 12.90 5.07
CA SER A 5 33.29 14.22 5.15
C SER A 5 31.85 14.19 4.63
N THR A 6 31.58 13.47 3.54
CA THR A 6 30.22 13.31 3.00
C THR A 6 29.31 12.56 3.96
N ILE A 7 29.79 11.46 4.58
CA ILE A 7 29.01 10.72 5.58
C ILE A 7 28.69 11.61 6.79
N LEU A 8 29.71 12.31 7.31
CA LEU A 8 29.55 13.20 8.47
C LEU A 8 28.55 14.32 8.18
N LEU A 9 28.68 14.98 7.04
CA LEU A 9 27.76 16.04 6.62
C LEU A 9 26.32 15.51 6.49
N CYS A 10 26.14 14.35 5.86
CA CYS A 10 24.82 13.72 5.74
C CYS A 10 24.19 13.46 7.13
N LYS A 11 24.97 12.96 8.10
CA LYS A 11 24.50 12.72 9.47
C LYS A 11 24.11 14.02 10.19
N ILE A 12 24.91 15.08 10.06
CA ILE A 12 24.64 16.40 10.64
C ILE A 12 23.34 16.97 10.05
N LEU A 13 23.22 16.99 8.72
CA LEU A 13 22.02 17.47 8.03
C LEU A 13 20.77 16.67 8.42
N ARG A 14 20.92 15.36 8.60
CA ARG A 14 19.83 14.50 9.06
C ARG A 14 19.43 14.81 10.50
N TRP A 15 20.38 15.07 11.38
CA TRP A 15 20.10 15.45 12.76
C TRP A 15 19.35 16.79 12.83
N ILE A 16 19.84 17.81 12.10
CA ILE A 16 19.17 19.13 11.99
C ILE A 16 17.75 18.95 11.41
N GLY A 17 17.61 18.17 10.34
CA GLY A 17 16.30 17.92 9.70
C GLY A 17 15.30 17.26 10.63
N LYS A 18 15.73 16.37 11.55
CA LYS A 18 14.85 15.79 12.57
C LYS A 18 14.31 16.84 13.55
N ILE A 19 15.14 17.78 13.98
CA ILE A 19 14.71 18.86 14.88
C ILE A 19 13.67 19.75 14.19
N LEU A 20 13.80 19.98 12.88
CA LEU A 20 12.89 20.81 12.09
C LEU A 20 11.68 20.04 11.55
N GLY A 21 11.47 18.78 11.92
CA GLY A 21 10.40 17.92 11.39
C GLY A 21 10.49 17.64 9.89
N LYS A 22 11.66 17.81 9.28
CA LYS A 22 11.92 17.67 7.84
C LYS A 22 13.22 16.89 7.59
N GLY A 23 13.50 16.49 6.34
CA GLY A 23 14.87 16.11 5.97
C GLY A 23 15.12 14.62 5.79
N SER A 24 14.16 13.85 5.30
CA SER A 24 14.40 12.45 4.93
C SER A 24 15.20 12.30 3.63
N SER A 25 15.04 13.19 2.65
CA SER A 25 15.68 13.11 1.32
C SER A 25 16.80 14.13 1.11
N LEU A 26 16.70 15.32 1.69
CA LEU A 26 17.65 16.41 1.46
C LEU A 26 19.12 16.06 1.82
N PRO A 27 19.42 15.39 2.96
CA PRO A 27 20.78 15.01 3.29
C PRO A 27 21.43 14.11 2.24
N GLY A 28 20.68 13.11 1.74
CA GLY A 28 21.17 12.22 0.69
C GLY A 28 21.35 12.92 -0.66
N LYS A 29 20.44 13.84 -1.00
CA LYS A 29 20.57 14.67 -2.21
C LYS A 29 21.85 15.49 -2.21
N ILE A 30 22.19 16.11 -1.07
CA ILE A 30 23.43 16.87 -0.90
C ILE A 30 24.64 15.93 -0.97
N ALA A 31 24.57 14.77 -0.29
CA ALA A 31 25.64 13.78 -0.31
C ALA A 31 25.96 13.29 -1.73
N LEU A 32 24.92 12.99 -2.54
CA LEU A 32 25.09 12.58 -3.94
C LEU A 32 25.66 13.68 -4.82
N LYS A 33 25.33 14.96 -4.57
CA LYS A 33 25.95 16.09 -5.28
C LYS A 33 27.43 16.23 -4.96
N ILE A 34 27.83 16.03 -3.70
CA ILE A 34 29.25 16.15 -3.26
C ILE A 34 30.03 14.92 -3.73
N CYS A 35 29.50 13.73 -3.59
CA CYS A 35 30.15 12.48 -3.91
C CYS A 35 29.16 11.55 -4.65
N PRO A 36 29.02 11.65 -5.98
CA PRO A 36 28.05 10.89 -6.77
C PRO A 36 28.16 9.37 -6.62
N ASP A 37 29.39 8.88 -6.40
CA ASP A 37 29.73 7.47 -6.23
C ASP A 37 29.74 7.02 -4.76
N ILE A 38 29.17 7.82 -3.82
CA ILE A 38 29.25 7.54 -2.39
C ILE A 38 28.68 6.16 -2.02
N LEU A 39 27.60 5.72 -2.67
CA LEU A 39 26.95 4.44 -2.37
C LEU A 39 27.83 3.23 -2.72
N GLU A 40 28.63 3.34 -3.78
CA GLU A 40 29.60 2.30 -4.17
C GLU A 40 30.75 2.16 -3.16
N ARG A 41 31.01 3.21 -2.38
CA ARG A 41 32.07 3.27 -1.37
C ARG A 41 31.62 2.78 0.00
N ILE A 42 30.37 2.37 0.14
CA ILE A 42 29.78 1.90 1.40
C ILE A 42 29.71 0.37 1.38
N LYS A 43 30.21 -0.27 2.44
CA LYS A 43 29.97 -1.69 2.68
C LYS A 43 28.59 -1.86 3.27
N LEU A 44 27.68 -2.39 2.47
CA LEU A 44 26.28 -2.61 2.83
C LEU A 44 26.08 -3.82 3.76
N SER A 45 24.87 -3.96 4.27
CA SER A 45 24.42 -5.14 5.05
C SER A 45 24.44 -6.41 4.19
N PRO A 46 24.62 -7.60 4.80
CA PRO A 46 24.55 -8.87 4.07
C PRO A 46 23.18 -9.17 3.48
N TYR A 47 22.11 -8.70 4.16
CA TYR A 47 20.74 -8.78 3.66
C TYR A 47 20.26 -7.38 3.26
N ILE A 48 19.87 -7.26 2.00
CA ILE A 48 19.26 -6.04 1.45
C ILE A 48 17.90 -6.46 0.91
N ILE A 49 16.86 -6.06 1.61
CA ILE A 49 15.48 -6.40 1.27
C ILE A 49 14.82 -5.14 0.70
N ALA A 50 14.34 -5.21 -0.52
CA ALA A 50 13.54 -4.15 -1.13
C ALA A 50 12.08 -4.56 -1.22
N VAL A 51 11.17 -3.61 -0.98
CA VAL A 51 9.71 -3.81 -1.11
C VAL A 51 9.16 -2.73 -2.01
N THR A 52 8.45 -3.15 -3.04
CA THR A 52 7.74 -2.28 -3.98
C THR A 52 6.34 -2.80 -4.30
N GLY A 53 5.59 -2.05 -5.09
CA GLY A 53 4.23 -2.36 -5.54
C GLY A 53 3.32 -1.15 -5.43
N SER A 54 2.20 -1.14 -6.11
CA SER A 54 1.27 0.01 -6.11
C SER A 54 0.72 0.31 -4.72
N ASN A 55 0.33 -0.72 -3.97
CA ASN A 55 -0.22 -0.61 -2.63
C ASN A 55 0.50 -1.50 -1.61
N GLY A 56 0.35 -1.16 -0.32
CA GLY A 56 0.83 -1.98 0.79
C GLY A 56 2.32 -1.82 1.14
N LYS A 57 3.15 -1.15 0.34
CA LYS A 57 4.59 -0.99 0.56
C LYS A 57 4.96 -0.62 2.01
N THR A 58 4.46 0.51 2.47
CA THR A 58 4.78 1.05 3.80
C THR A 58 4.35 0.09 4.90
N SER A 59 3.12 -0.43 4.83
CA SER A 59 2.60 -1.37 5.83
C SER A 59 3.41 -2.67 5.86
N THR A 60 3.78 -3.20 4.69
CA THR A 60 4.63 -4.40 4.59
C THR A 60 6.02 -4.14 5.16
N VAL A 61 6.65 -3.01 4.82
CA VAL A 61 7.98 -2.63 5.33
C VAL A 61 7.96 -2.43 6.85
N GLU A 62 6.95 -1.73 7.40
CA GLU A 62 6.80 -1.54 8.84
C GLU A 62 6.64 -2.87 9.57
N MET A 63 5.82 -3.77 9.01
CA MET A 63 5.61 -5.09 9.60
C MET A 63 6.87 -5.96 9.53
N ILE A 64 7.57 -5.99 8.40
CA ILE A 64 8.87 -6.68 8.28
C ILE A 64 9.86 -6.12 9.32
N ALA A 65 9.99 -4.79 9.41
CA ALA A 65 10.89 -4.15 10.36
C ALA A 65 10.55 -4.51 11.81
N HIS A 66 9.26 -4.55 12.14
CA HIS A 66 8.78 -4.95 13.46
C HIS A 66 9.14 -6.42 13.76
N ILE A 67 8.75 -7.35 12.90
CA ILE A 67 9.04 -8.79 13.08
C ILE A 67 10.54 -9.02 13.29
N LEU A 68 11.37 -8.45 12.43
CA LEU A 68 12.82 -8.63 12.49
C LEU A 68 13.42 -8.02 13.77
N THR A 69 12.93 -6.85 14.19
CA THR A 69 13.43 -6.17 15.40
C THR A 69 13.04 -6.93 16.67
N GLU A 70 11.78 -7.39 16.78
CA GLU A 70 11.31 -8.22 17.89
C GLU A 70 12.10 -9.53 18.02
N ASN A 71 12.66 -10.03 16.90
CA ASN A 71 13.50 -11.21 16.87
C ASN A 71 15.01 -10.87 16.89
N GLY A 72 15.39 -9.73 17.45
CA GLY A 72 16.77 -9.36 17.76
C GLY A 72 17.64 -8.94 16.58
N LYS A 73 17.08 -8.76 15.37
CA LYS A 73 17.84 -8.29 14.21
C LYS A 73 17.99 -6.76 14.25
N LYS A 74 19.16 -6.25 13.92
CA LYS A 74 19.39 -4.81 13.72
C LYS A 74 18.96 -4.43 12.32
N VAL A 75 17.85 -3.69 12.21
CA VAL A 75 17.24 -3.28 10.93
C VAL A 75 17.45 -1.78 10.72
N ALA A 76 17.97 -1.43 9.56
CA ALA A 76 17.96 -0.05 9.05
C ALA A 76 16.94 0.07 7.92
N TRP A 77 16.00 1.03 8.03
CA TRP A 77 14.94 1.20 7.04
C TRP A 77 14.46 2.66 6.92
N ASN A 78 13.85 3.00 5.78
CA ASN A 78 13.39 4.36 5.46
C ASN A 78 12.00 4.67 6.03
N LYS A 79 11.93 4.82 7.37
CA LYS A 79 10.70 5.04 8.15
C LYS A 79 9.77 6.17 7.65
N GLU A 80 10.31 7.13 6.94
CA GLU A 80 9.60 8.36 6.55
C GLU A 80 9.11 8.32 5.11
N GLY A 81 9.07 7.13 4.47
CA GLY A 81 8.55 6.93 3.13
C GLY A 81 9.38 7.62 2.03
N SER A 82 10.62 8.00 2.30
CA SER A 82 11.54 8.54 1.29
C SER A 82 12.12 7.41 0.44
N ASN A 83 11.38 7.02 -0.59
CA ASN A 83 11.57 5.80 -1.38
C ASN A 83 12.31 6.02 -2.72
N GLN A 84 12.88 7.20 -2.94
CA GLN A 84 13.76 7.52 -4.06
C GLN A 84 15.23 7.47 -3.62
N ILE A 85 16.16 7.51 -4.59
CA ILE A 85 17.60 7.36 -4.35
C ILE A 85 18.15 8.29 -3.27
N GLU A 86 17.67 9.52 -3.19
CA GLU A 86 18.11 10.50 -2.19
C GLU A 86 17.74 10.07 -0.76
N GLY A 87 16.51 9.56 -0.58
CA GLY A 87 16.04 9.04 0.70
C GLY A 87 16.80 7.78 1.11
N VAL A 88 17.00 6.86 0.16
CA VAL A 88 17.78 5.62 0.39
C VAL A 88 19.24 5.97 0.70
N THR A 89 19.82 6.95 0.03
CA THR A 89 21.18 7.44 0.34
C THR A 89 21.26 8.00 1.77
N THR A 90 20.26 8.78 2.18
CA THR A 90 20.18 9.27 3.58
C THR A 90 20.14 8.10 4.57
N LEU A 91 19.31 7.08 4.31
CA LEU A 91 19.22 5.88 5.14
C LEU A 91 20.57 5.18 5.26
N VAL A 92 21.23 4.89 4.15
CA VAL A 92 22.50 4.16 4.10
C VAL A 92 23.60 4.92 4.83
N LEU A 93 23.78 6.21 4.55
CA LEU A 93 24.84 7.02 5.16
C LEU A 93 24.61 7.26 6.65
N ASN A 94 23.34 7.43 7.06
CA ASN A 94 23.00 7.57 8.48
C ASN A 94 23.25 6.28 9.26
N SER A 95 23.07 5.12 8.65
CA SER A 95 23.28 3.80 9.26
C SER A 95 24.75 3.33 9.17
N ALA A 96 25.57 3.99 8.36
CA ALA A 96 26.97 3.66 8.20
C ALA A 96 27.87 4.27 9.30
N THR A 97 28.98 3.61 9.61
CA THR A 97 30.10 4.20 10.34
C THR A 97 30.78 5.27 9.49
N LEU A 98 31.62 6.11 10.08
CA LEU A 98 32.46 7.05 9.32
C LEU A 98 33.44 6.32 8.37
N GLY A 99 33.83 5.08 8.71
CA GLY A 99 34.62 4.21 7.83
C GLY A 99 33.84 3.67 6.61
N GLY A 100 32.51 3.88 6.57
CA GLY A 100 31.66 3.48 5.45
C GLY A 100 31.17 2.03 5.51
N LYS A 101 30.92 1.47 6.70
CA LYS A 101 30.26 0.16 6.90
C LYS A 101 28.92 0.35 7.56
N VAL A 102 27.83 -0.13 6.95
CA VAL A 102 26.51 -0.17 7.57
C VAL A 102 26.52 -1.13 8.77
N LYS A 103 25.99 -0.68 9.91
CA LYS A 103 26.00 -1.45 11.17
C LYS A 103 24.80 -2.40 11.32
N ALA A 104 23.77 -2.24 10.49
CA ALA A 104 22.58 -3.09 10.54
C ALA A 104 22.87 -4.48 9.92
N ASP A 105 22.20 -5.50 10.46
CA ASP A 105 22.20 -6.85 9.89
C ASP A 105 21.41 -6.87 8.58
N ILE A 106 20.32 -6.08 8.54
CA ILE A 106 19.39 -5.99 7.41
C ILE A 106 19.20 -4.52 7.03
N LEU A 107 19.36 -4.25 5.74
CA LEU A 107 18.94 -2.99 5.11
C LEU A 107 17.60 -3.25 4.42
N LEU A 108 16.53 -2.65 4.96
CA LEU A 108 15.17 -2.80 4.44
C LEU A 108 14.75 -1.50 3.75
N ILE A 109 14.40 -1.59 2.46
CA ILE A 109 14.17 -0.44 1.59
C ILE A 109 12.74 -0.47 1.07
N GLU A 110 11.91 0.52 1.45
CA GLU A 110 10.73 0.85 0.66
C GLU A 110 11.19 1.55 -0.62
N SER A 111 10.80 1.02 -1.79
CA SER A 111 11.21 1.55 -3.09
C SER A 111 10.01 1.98 -3.93
N ASP A 112 10.12 3.14 -4.58
CA ASP A 112 9.12 3.59 -5.56
C ASP A 112 9.29 2.79 -6.86
N GLU A 113 8.19 2.35 -7.45
CA GLU A 113 8.13 1.46 -8.60
C GLU A 113 8.91 1.99 -9.80
N ARG A 114 8.82 3.30 -10.06
CA ARG A 114 9.47 3.92 -11.22
C ARG A 114 10.94 4.25 -10.98
N PHE A 115 11.32 4.42 -9.72
CA PHE A 115 12.66 4.86 -9.33
C PHE A 115 13.56 3.73 -8.84
N ALA A 116 13.04 2.55 -8.60
CA ALA A 116 13.79 1.36 -8.18
C ALA A 116 15.01 1.12 -9.08
N ARG A 117 14.84 1.17 -10.41
CA ARG A 117 15.93 0.99 -11.38
C ARG A 117 17.11 1.93 -11.21
N TYR A 118 16.89 3.14 -10.70
CA TYR A 118 17.99 4.10 -10.45
C TYR A 118 18.72 3.80 -9.15
N THR A 119 17.97 3.42 -8.11
CA THR A 119 18.51 3.07 -6.79
C THR A 119 19.31 1.77 -6.86
N PHE A 120 18.80 0.76 -7.57
CA PHE A 120 19.38 -0.59 -7.60
C PHE A 120 20.60 -0.71 -8.52
N ARG A 121 20.94 0.31 -9.30
CA ARG A 121 22.25 0.42 -9.94
C ARG A 121 23.38 0.44 -8.92
N TYR A 122 23.14 1.01 -7.75
CA TYR A 122 24.13 1.20 -6.68
C TYR A 122 23.92 0.26 -5.50
N ILE A 123 22.67 -0.06 -5.20
CA ILE A 123 22.27 -0.89 -4.04
C ILE A 123 21.47 -2.07 -4.58
N LYS A 124 22.14 -3.18 -4.86
CA LYS A 124 21.48 -4.39 -5.37
C LYS A 124 20.82 -5.15 -4.22
N PRO A 125 19.48 -5.26 -4.18
CA PRO A 125 18.78 -6.05 -3.18
C PRO A 125 19.17 -7.53 -3.29
N THR A 126 19.27 -8.22 -2.16
CA THR A 126 19.37 -9.69 -2.12
C THR A 126 17.99 -10.33 -2.28
N HIS A 127 16.95 -9.64 -1.77
CA HIS A 127 15.56 -10.06 -1.84
C HIS A 127 14.70 -8.88 -2.32
N TYR A 128 13.82 -9.13 -3.26
CA TYR A 128 12.97 -8.09 -3.83
C TYR A 128 11.51 -8.53 -3.82
N VAL A 129 10.72 -7.88 -2.98
CA VAL A 129 9.30 -8.12 -2.81
C VAL A 129 8.51 -7.20 -3.74
N ILE A 130 7.63 -7.76 -4.55
CA ILE A 130 6.66 -7.01 -5.37
C ILE A 130 5.26 -7.44 -4.93
N THR A 131 4.55 -6.55 -4.25
CA THR A 131 3.29 -6.88 -3.59
C THR A 131 2.11 -6.97 -4.55
N ASN A 132 1.99 -6.00 -5.44
CA ASN A 132 0.90 -5.88 -6.41
C ASN A 132 1.20 -4.78 -7.42
N LEU A 133 0.50 -4.82 -8.56
CA LEU A 133 0.63 -3.83 -9.60
C LEU A 133 -0.75 -3.42 -10.14
N TYR A 134 -1.14 -2.17 -9.89
CA TYR A 134 -2.42 -1.59 -10.28
C TYR A 134 -2.27 -0.25 -10.96
N ARG A 135 -3.36 0.22 -11.56
CA ARG A 135 -3.55 1.63 -11.83
C ARG A 135 -3.44 2.43 -10.55
N ASP A 136 -2.43 3.28 -10.46
CA ASP A 136 -2.18 4.11 -9.29
C ASP A 136 -1.64 5.47 -9.72
N GLN A 137 -2.31 6.55 -9.29
CA GLN A 137 -1.87 7.92 -9.54
C GLN A 137 -1.52 8.16 -11.03
N LEU A 138 -2.50 8.00 -11.92
CA LEU A 138 -2.29 8.10 -13.38
C LEU A 138 -1.66 9.43 -13.79
N THR A 139 -2.02 10.54 -13.15
CA THR A 139 -1.42 11.86 -13.40
C THR A 139 0.07 11.92 -13.07
N ARG A 140 0.54 11.07 -12.15
CA ARG A 140 1.94 10.95 -11.76
C ARG A 140 2.66 9.81 -12.45
N ASN A 141 2.02 8.65 -12.53
CA ASN A 141 2.66 7.40 -12.93
C ASN A 141 2.46 7.11 -14.41
N GLY A 142 1.45 7.71 -15.04
CA GLY A 142 1.09 7.43 -16.42
C GLY A 142 0.48 6.02 -16.58
N HIS A 143 0.58 5.47 -17.77
CA HIS A 143 0.02 4.17 -18.05
C HIS A 143 0.67 3.04 -17.24
N PRO A 144 -0.09 2.05 -16.70
CA PRO A 144 0.45 0.94 -15.90
C PRO A 144 1.62 0.19 -16.56
N LYS A 145 1.62 0.10 -17.89
CA LYS A 145 2.74 -0.51 -18.63
C LYS A 145 4.08 0.19 -18.38
N TRP A 146 4.10 1.51 -18.25
CA TRP A 146 5.35 2.23 -17.97
C TRP A 146 5.90 1.91 -16.59
N VAL A 147 5.01 1.70 -15.63
CA VAL A 147 5.41 1.25 -14.27
C VAL A 147 5.96 -0.18 -14.34
N TYR A 148 5.28 -1.06 -15.10
CA TYR A 148 5.72 -2.43 -15.33
C TYR A 148 7.12 -2.48 -15.96
N ASP A 149 7.35 -1.72 -17.05
CA ASP A 149 8.63 -1.69 -17.73
C ASP A 149 9.73 -1.13 -16.82
N ALA A 150 9.46 -0.08 -16.03
CA ALA A 150 10.40 0.47 -15.07
C ALA A 150 10.77 -0.52 -13.94
N LEU A 151 9.81 -1.33 -13.48
CA LEU A 151 10.05 -2.40 -12.52
C LEU A 151 10.89 -3.52 -13.14
N LYS A 152 10.57 -3.93 -14.36
CA LYS A 152 11.33 -4.94 -15.09
C LYS A 152 12.81 -4.54 -15.22
N ASP A 153 13.09 -3.27 -15.52
CA ASP A 153 14.45 -2.71 -15.58
C ASP A 153 15.18 -2.72 -14.23
N SER A 154 14.47 -2.88 -13.12
CA SER A 154 15.06 -2.92 -11.77
C SER A 154 15.41 -4.33 -11.30
N ILE A 155 14.96 -5.37 -12.01
CA ILE A 155 15.17 -6.77 -11.70
C ILE A 155 16.47 -7.24 -12.36
N TYR A 156 17.37 -7.79 -11.59
CA TYR A 156 18.63 -8.37 -12.12
C TYR A 156 18.71 -9.87 -11.78
N PRO A 157 19.49 -10.67 -12.54
CA PRO A 157 19.40 -12.13 -12.51
C PRO A 157 19.67 -12.80 -11.17
N GLN A 158 20.42 -12.15 -10.25
CA GLN A 158 20.84 -12.75 -8.98
C GLN A 158 19.95 -12.39 -7.80
N VAL A 159 18.93 -11.53 -7.99
CA VAL A 159 18.01 -11.17 -6.92
C VAL A 159 17.03 -12.33 -6.66
N LYS A 160 16.75 -12.63 -5.40
CA LYS A 160 15.62 -13.51 -5.06
C LYS A 160 14.33 -12.70 -5.12
N LEU A 161 13.45 -13.04 -6.05
CA LEU A 161 12.14 -12.42 -6.16
C LEU A 161 11.16 -13.05 -5.18
N ILE A 162 10.35 -12.21 -4.53
CA ILE A 162 9.25 -12.62 -3.67
C ILE A 162 7.99 -11.99 -4.26
N LEU A 163 7.17 -12.78 -4.93
CA LEU A 163 6.11 -12.31 -5.81
C LEU A 163 4.73 -12.79 -5.36
N ASN A 164 3.75 -11.90 -5.52
CA ASN A 164 2.35 -12.26 -5.36
C ASN A 164 1.88 -13.13 -6.53
N ALA A 165 1.58 -14.40 -6.26
CA ALA A 165 1.13 -15.36 -7.25
C ALA A 165 -0.26 -15.02 -7.82
N ASP A 166 -1.08 -14.31 -7.06
CA ASP A 166 -2.47 -14.00 -7.40
C ASP A 166 -2.59 -12.75 -8.29
N ASP A 167 -1.48 -12.03 -8.50
CA ASP A 167 -1.41 -10.87 -9.39
C ASP A 167 -0.74 -11.26 -10.72
N PRO A 168 -1.47 -11.35 -11.84
CA PRO A 168 -0.89 -11.76 -13.12
C PRO A 168 0.20 -10.80 -13.62
N LEU A 169 0.10 -9.51 -13.32
CA LEU A 169 1.12 -8.53 -13.73
C LEU A 169 2.42 -8.71 -12.94
N VAL A 170 2.31 -9.01 -11.65
CA VAL A 170 3.46 -9.32 -10.78
C VAL A 170 4.05 -10.68 -11.13
N SER A 171 3.22 -11.70 -11.32
CA SER A 171 3.66 -13.06 -11.64
C SER A 171 4.46 -13.12 -12.94
N CYS A 172 4.18 -12.23 -13.89
CA CYS A 172 4.92 -12.18 -15.14
C CYS A 172 6.43 -11.87 -14.95
N PHE A 173 6.83 -11.19 -13.87
CA PHE A 173 8.25 -10.96 -13.54
C PHE A 173 8.99 -12.25 -13.19
N GLY A 174 8.28 -13.25 -12.69
CA GLY A 174 8.86 -14.53 -12.29
C GLY A 174 9.00 -15.54 -13.41
N LYS A 175 8.38 -15.31 -14.59
CA LYS A 175 8.29 -16.31 -15.67
C LYS A 175 9.66 -16.86 -16.09
N ASP A 176 10.64 -15.98 -16.28
CA ASP A 176 11.98 -16.35 -16.76
C ASP A 176 13.06 -16.14 -15.67
N HIS A 177 12.64 -15.90 -14.41
CA HIS A 177 13.56 -15.68 -13.32
C HIS A 177 13.88 -16.97 -12.56
N LYS A 178 15.16 -17.15 -12.16
CA LYS A 178 15.62 -18.43 -11.59
C LYS A 178 15.22 -18.63 -10.14
N GLU A 179 15.22 -17.58 -9.33
CA GLU A 179 14.95 -17.66 -7.89
C GLU A 179 13.70 -16.85 -7.56
N VAL A 180 12.57 -17.51 -7.51
CA VAL A 180 11.27 -16.90 -7.20
C VAL A 180 10.64 -17.66 -6.05
N ILE A 181 10.16 -16.94 -5.06
CA ILE A 181 9.30 -17.42 -3.98
C ILE A 181 7.92 -16.81 -4.18
N TRP A 182 6.91 -17.64 -4.16
CA TRP A 182 5.53 -17.24 -4.40
C TRP A 182 4.76 -17.17 -3.11
N PHE A 183 4.01 -16.08 -2.92
CA PHE A 183 3.01 -15.97 -1.87
C PHE A 183 1.64 -15.65 -2.49
N GLY A 184 0.56 -16.12 -1.86
CA GLY A 184 -0.79 -15.92 -2.37
C GLY A 184 -1.86 -16.46 -1.44
N ALA A 185 -3.12 -16.36 -1.85
CA ALA A 185 -4.23 -16.92 -1.10
C ALA A 185 -4.85 -18.12 -1.84
N GLY A 186 -5.27 -19.11 -1.09
CA GLY A 186 -6.06 -20.21 -1.57
C GLY A 186 -7.51 -19.80 -1.81
N LYS A 187 -8.46 -20.75 -1.68
CA LYS A 187 -9.87 -20.42 -1.76
C LYS A 187 -10.32 -19.75 -0.46
N LEU A 188 -10.90 -18.56 -0.57
CA LEU A 188 -11.45 -17.78 0.54
C LEU A 188 -12.97 -17.73 0.47
N GLU A 189 -13.64 -17.59 1.61
CA GLU A 189 -15.10 -17.52 1.68
C GLU A 189 -15.66 -16.31 0.90
N GLN A 190 -14.93 -15.19 0.91
CA GLN A 190 -15.32 -13.93 0.27
C GLN A 190 -14.90 -13.81 -1.20
N ASP A 191 -14.43 -14.89 -1.83
CA ASP A 191 -14.08 -14.89 -3.24
C ASP A 191 -15.28 -14.62 -4.14
N GLU A 192 -15.08 -13.80 -5.15
CA GLU A 192 -16.09 -13.50 -6.16
C GLU A 192 -15.88 -14.38 -7.39
N SER A 193 -16.97 -14.87 -7.99
CA SER A 193 -16.91 -15.69 -9.21
C SER A 193 -16.79 -14.85 -10.49
N SER A 194 -17.05 -13.54 -10.38
CA SER A 194 -16.98 -12.60 -11.51
C SER A 194 -16.24 -11.33 -11.11
N PHE A 195 -15.69 -10.67 -12.09
CA PHE A 195 -15.02 -9.38 -11.88
C PHE A 195 -16.03 -8.30 -11.50
N SER A 196 -15.76 -7.59 -10.42
CA SER A 196 -16.65 -6.58 -9.85
C SER A 196 -16.07 -5.16 -9.83
N GLY A 197 -14.88 -4.95 -10.43
CA GLY A 197 -14.23 -3.64 -10.57
C GLY A 197 -14.69 -2.89 -11.83
N ILE A 198 -14.17 -1.67 -12.02
CA ILE A 198 -14.39 -0.88 -13.25
C ILE A 198 -13.36 -1.23 -14.30
N TYR A 199 -12.08 -1.27 -13.92
CA TYR A 199 -10.97 -1.62 -14.81
C TYR A 199 -10.36 -2.95 -14.44
N HIS A 200 -10.36 -3.87 -15.39
CA HIS A 200 -9.77 -5.18 -15.25
C HIS A 200 -8.35 -5.19 -15.83
N ASP A 201 -7.39 -4.72 -15.05
CA ASP A 201 -5.97 -4.63 -15.46
C ASP A 201 -5.36 -6.01 -15.78
N GLY A 202 -5.89 -7.10 -15.19
CA GLY A 202 -5.51 -8.48 -15.46
C GLY A 202 -6.37 -9.19 -16.51
N LYS A 203 -7.16 -8.47 -17.33
CA LYS A 203 -8.05 -9.07 -18.35
C LYS A 203 -7.31 -9.81 -19.47
N TYR A 204 -6.13 -9.32 -19.81
CA TYR A 204 -5.32 -9.87 -20.89
C TYR A 204 -3.99 -10.39 -20.37
N CYS A 205 -3.56 -11.50 -20.96
CA CYS A 205 -2.30 -12.15 -20.61
C CYS A 205 -1.11 -11.21 -20.86
N PRO A 206 -0.28 -10.93 -19.85
CA PRO A 206 0.89 -10.05 -19.99
C PRO A 206 1.98 -10.65 -20.88
N VAL A 207 1.87 -11.95 -21.24
CA VAL A 207 2.83 -12.67 -22.09
C VAL A 207 2.41 -12.67 -23.55
N CYS A 208 1.15 -13.02 -23.85
CA CYS A 208 0.69 -13.22 -25.23
C CYS A 208 -0.53 -12.36 -25.62
N SER A 209 -1.02 -11.51 -24.74
CA SER A 209 -2.13 -10.59 -24.93
C SER A 209 -3.50 -11.24 -25.23
N HIS A 210 -3.64 -12.56 -25.10
CA HIS A 210 -4.93 -13.24 -25.19
C HIS A 210 -5.73 -13.06 -23.89
N PRO A 211 -7.06 -13.26 -23.91
CA PRO A 211 -7.88 -13.16 -22.71
C PRO A 211 -7.41 -14.10 -21.58
N MET A 212 -7.61 -13.67 -20.35
CA MET A 212 -7.38 -14.45 -19.14
C MET A 212 -8.72 -14.97 -18.62
N GLU A 213 -8.77 -16.21 -18.17
CA GLU A 213 -9.87 -16.77 -17.42
C GLU A 213 -9.53 -16.84 -15.94
N TYR A 214 -10.52 -16.48 -15.10
CA TYR A 214 -10.39 -16.51 -13.67
C TYR A 214 -11.35 -17.56 -13.07
N SER A 215 -10.82 -18.47 -12.31
CA SER A 215 -11.65 -19.39 -11.52
C SER A 215 -12.25 -18.71 -10.28
N ARG A 216 -11.61 -17.63 -9.80
CA ARG A 216 -12.07 -16.78 -8.71
C ARG A 216 -11.31 -15.47 -8.66
N PHE A 217 -11.94 -14.45 -8.08
CA PHE A 217 -11.34 -13.17 -7.75
C PHE A 217 -11.34 -12.99 -6.24
N HIS A 218 -10.19 -12.68 -5.64
CA HIS A 218 -10.12 -12.28 -4.25
C HIS A 218 -10.56 -10.81 -4.12
N TYR A 219 -10.06 -9.97 -5.01
CA TYR A 219 -10.49 -8.58 -5.21
C TYR A 219 -9.88 -8.03 -6.52
N ASP A 220 -10.60 -7.15 -7.20
CA ASP A 220 -10.18 -6.58 -8.48
C ASP A 220 -9.61 -7.69 -9.42
N HIS A 221 -8.40 -7.54 -9.98
CA HIS A 221 -7.76 -8.57 -10.82
C HIS A 221 -6.87 -9.55 -10.05
N ILE A 222 -6.87 -9.48 -8.73
CA ILE A 222 -6.13 -10.42 -7.87
C ILE A 222 -6.97 -11.67 -7.66
N GLY A 223 -6.44 -12.81 -8.03
CA GLY A 223 -7.18 -14.06 -7.94
C GLY A 223 -6.48 -15.24 -8.61
N HIS A 224 -7.23 -16.29 -8.91
CA HIS A 224 -6.74 -17.48 -9.59
C HIS A 224 -7.06 -17.42 -11.06
N TYR A 225 -6.06 -17.33 -11.88
CA TYR A 225 -6.15 -17.07 -13.32
C TYR A 225 -5.35 -18.07 -14.15
N ALA A 226 -5.74 -18.20 -15.42
CA ALA A 226 -4.99 -18.88 -16.47
C ALA A 226 -5.21 -18.17 -17.81
N CYS A 227 -4.18 -18.18 -18.66
CA CYS A 227 -4.32 -17.71 -20.03
C CYS A 227 -5.09 -18.73 -20.88
N THR A 228 -5.98 -18.24 -21.74
CA THR A 228 -6.74 -19.11 -22.67
C THR A 228 -5.91 -19.64 -23.84
N HIS A 229 -4.69 -19.14 -24.05
CA HIS A 229 -3.89 -19.43 -25.23
C HIS A 229 -2.48 -19.98 -24.92
N CYS A 230 -1.78 -19.44 -23.93
CA CYS A 230 -0.45 -19.92 -23.57
C CYS A 230 -0.45 -20.58 -22.17
N ASP A 231 0.70 -21.08 -21.74
CA ASP A 231 0.89 -21.78 -20.46
C ASP A 231 0.95 -20.86 -19.24
N PHE A 232 0.79 -19.54 -19.43
CA PHE A 232 0.83 -18.58 -18.33
C PHE A 232 -0.40 -18.70 -17.43
N LYS A 233 -0.15 -19.01 -16.17
CA LYS A 233 -1.18 -19.19 -15.14
C LYS A 233 -0.63 -18.83 -13.76
N ARG A 234 -1.53 -18.69 -12.80
CA ARG A 234 -1.18 -18.56 -11.38
C ARG A 234 -0.21 -19.66 -10.97
N GLN A 235 0.86 -19.27 -10.30
CA GLN A 235 1.83 -20.21 -9.74
C GLN A 235 1.35 -20.72 -8.37
N GLU A 236 1.81 -21.90 -7.97
CA GLU A 236 1.58 -22.41 -6.62
C GLU A 236 2.35 -21.57 -5.62
N ALA A 237 1.65 -21.15 -4.56
CA ALA A 237 2.25 -20.33 -3.51
C ALA A 237 2.93 -21.22 -2.45
N GLU A 238 4.19 -20.92 -2.15
CA GLU A 238 4.94 -21.57 -1.06
C GLU A 238 4.46 -21.06 0.31
N PHE A 239 3.99 -19.82 0.34
CA PHE A 239 3.35 -19.21 1.50
C PHE A 239 1.92 -18.84 1.12
N GLU A 240 0.96 -19.60 1.63
CA GLU A 240 -0.43 -19.46 1.24
C GLU A 240 -1.34 -19.18 2.44
N VAL A 241 -2.23 -18.21 2.30
CA VAL A 241 -3.36 -18.07 3.21
C VAL A 241 -4.39 -19.12 2.84
N THR A 242 -4.52 -20.14 3.65
CA THR A 242 -5.41 -21.29 3.43
C THR A 242 -6.81 -21.09 3.97
N ASN A 243 -6.96 -20.17 4.93
CA ASN A 243 -8.27 -19.77 5.49
C ASN A 243 -8.24 -18.30 5.91
N ALA A 244 -9.37 -17.60 5.74
CA ALA A 244 -9.55 -16.23 6.20
C ALA A 244 -11.00 -16.00 6.65
N ASP A 245 -11.19 -15.64 7.91
CA ASP A 245 -12.45 -15.15 8.46
C ASP A 245 -12.31 -13.65 8.77
N LEU A 246 -12.79 -12.81 7.84
CA LEU A 246 -12.76 -11.36 8.02
C LEU A 246 -13.74 -10.84 9.08
N ARG A 247 -14.77 -11.60 9.43
CA ARG A 247 -15.74 -11.21 10.49
C ARG A 247 -15.07 -11.35 11.84
N GLN A 248 -14.48 -12.50 12.11
CA GLN A 248 -13.69 -12.72 13.33
C GLN A 248 -12.36 -11.97 13.29
N GLY A 249 -11.80 -11.76 12.12
CA GLY A 249 -10.49 -11.12 11.93
C GLY A 249 -9.35 -12.10 12.16
N THR A 250 -9.42 -13.28 11.55
CA THR A 250 -8.39 -14.30 11.64
C THR A 250 -8.01 -14.83 10.26
N ILE A 251 -6.76 -15.22 10.10
CA ILE A 251 -6.27 -15.95 8.93
C ILE A 251 -5.38 -17.11 9.37
N THR A 252 -5.31 -18.14 8.54
CA THR A 252 -4.39 -19.26 8.71
C THR A 252 -3.42 -19.32 7.53
N ILE A 253 -2.12 -19.32 7.79
CA ILE A 253 -1.07 -19.47 6.77
C ILE A 253 -0.60 -20.93 6.75
N ASN A 254 -0.53 -21.52 5.54
CA ASN A 254 -0.09 -22.88 5.26
C ASN A 254 -0.83 -23.95 6.10
N GLY A 255 -2.10 -23.72 6.47
CA GLY A 255 -2.91 -24.61 7.29
C GLY A 255 -2.40 -24.79 8.73
N LYS A 256 -1.48 -23.94 9.21
CA LYS A 256 -0.74 -24.20 10.46
C LYS A 256 -0.60 -22.96 11.35
N TYR A 257 -0.52 -21.77 10.80
CA TYR A 257 -0.18 -20.56 11.55
C TYR A 257 -1.36 -19.61 11.59
N ASP A 258 -2.01 -19.48 12.73
CA ASP A 258 -3.15 -18.61 12.94
C ASP A 258 -2.69 -17.21 13.35
N ILE A 259 -3.21 -16.20 12.66
CA ILE A 259 -2.89 -14.79 12.84
C ILE A 259 -4.17 -13.98 13.02
N SER A 260 -4.16 -13.09 14.00
CA SER A 260 -5.22 -12.14 14.26
C SER A 260 -5.03 -10.87 13.43
N LEU A 261 -6.06 -10.45 12.71
CA LEU A 261 -6.06 -9.27 11.87
C LEU A 261 -6.50 -8.04 12.67
N GLN A 262 -5.62 -7.07 12.86
CA GLN A 262 -6.01 -5.78 13.40
C GLN A 262 -6.85 -4.96 12.41
N LEU A 263 -6.52 -5.02 11.13
CA LEU A 263 -7.30 -4.46 10.04
C LEU A 263 -7.91 -5.62 9.24
N LYS A 264 -9.23 -5.78 9.35
CA LYS A 264 -10.01 -6.86 8.74
C LYS A 264 -10.24 -6.60 7.25
N SER A 265 -9.19 -6.68 6.44
CA SER A 265 -9.27 -6.45 5.00
C SER A 265 -8.37 -7.39 4.21
N LEU A 266 -8.81 -7.77 3.01
CA LEU A 266 -8.07 -8.63 2.09
C LEU A 266 -6.66 -8.08 1.77
N TYR A 267 -6.54 -6.76 1.60
CA TYR A 267 -5.24 -6.13 1.33
C TYR A 267 -4.25 -6.30 2.47
N ASN A 268 -4.74 -6.26 3.72
CA ASN A 268 -3.89 -6.46 4.89
C ASN A 268 -3.39 -7.91 4.97
N ILE A 269 -4.19 -8.86 4.53
CA ILE A 269 -3.79 -10.27 4.41
C ILE A 269 -2.55 -10.40 3.54
N TYR A 270 -2.52 -9.78 2.35
CA TYR A 270 -1.36 -9.82 1.46
C TYR A 270 -0.14 -9.10 2.04
N ASN A 271 -0.33 -8.00 2.78
CA ASN A 271 0.77 -7.31 3.47
C ASN A 271 1.39 -8.21 4.56
N ILE A 272 0.55 -8.89 5.34
CA ILE A 272 0.97 -9.83 6.38
C ILE A 272 1.70 -11.00 5.73
N LEU A 273 1.14 -11.58 4.68
CA LEU A 273 1.71 -12.74 4.00
C LEU A 273 3.08 -12.43 3.40
N ALA A 274 3.23 -11.27 2.73
CA ALA A 274 4.52 -10.81 2.23
C ALA A 274 5.54 -10.61 3.36
N ALA A 275 5.13 -10.04 4.50
CA ALA A 275 6.00 -9.84 5.65
C ALA A 275 6.38 -11.17 6.31
N PHE A 276 5.45 -12.10 6.45
CA PHE A 276 5.67 -13.46 6.94
C PHE A 276 6.70 -14.19 6.07
N THR A 277 6.50 -14.17 4.74
CA THR A 277 7.39 -14.78 3.76
C THR A 277 8.82 -14.26 3.90
N VAL A 278 9.00 -12.94 3.93
CA VAL A 278 10.32 -12.31 4.08
C VAL A 278 10.99 -12.73 5.39
N ALA A 279 10.27 -12.71 6.49
CA ALA A 279 10.83 -13.04 7.80
C ALA A 279 11.25 -14.53 7.89
N SER A 280 10.47 -15.43 7.32
CA SER A 280 10.80 -16.85 7.22
C SER A 280 12.07 -17.08 6.38
N LEU A 281 12.19 -16.39 5.23
CA LEU A 281 13.36 -16.51 4.34
C LEU A 281 14.67 -15.98 4.95
N VAL A 282 14.60 -15.04 5.89
CA VAL A 282 15.79 -14.57 6.63
C VAL A 282 16.05 -15.35 7.91
N GLY A 283 15.35 -16.48 8.10
CA GLY A 283 15.62 -17.48 9.15
C GLY A 283 14.99 -17.12 10.50
N ILE A 284 13.89 -16.41 10.54
CA ILE A 284 13.09 -16.27 11.76
C ILE A 284 12.13 -17.47 11.87
N GLU A 285 12.04 -18.05 13.05
CA GLU A 285 11.11 -19.16 13.33
C GLU A 285 9.66 -18.68 13.16
N GLU A 286 8.82 -19.43 12.45
CA GLU A 286 7.45 -19.03 12.08
C GLU A 286 6.57 -18.74 13.30
N LYS A 287 6.71 -19.47 14.40
CA LYS A 287 5.97 -19.18 15.66
C LYS A 287 6.33 -17.80 16.21
N SER A 288 7.59 -17.41 16.11
CA SER A 288 8.07 -16.10 16.53
C SER A 288 7.57 -15.00 15.59
N ILE A 289 7.44 -15.30 14.28
CA ILE A 289 6.82 -14.41 13.29
C ILE A 289 5.36 -14.17 13.66
N VAL A 290 4.58 -15.23 13.91
CA VAL A 290 3.16 -15.14 14.32
C VAL A 290 3.00 -14.27 15.57
N LYS A 291 3.82 -14.52 16.60
CA LYS A 291 3.79 -13.74 17.83
C LYS A 291 4.05 -12.26 17.56
N ALA A 292 5.03 -11.93 16.74
CA ALA A 292 5.36 -10.56 16.39
C ALA A 292 4.24 -9.88 15.57
N ILE A 293 3.63 -10.57 14.60
CA ILE A 293 2.51 -10.04 13.83
C ILE A 293 1.30 -9.77 14.71
N ASN A 294 0.95 -10.69 15.63
CA ASN A 294 -0.17 -10.52 16.56
C ASN A 294 0.05 -9.36 17.54
N GLY A 295 1.31 -9.01 17.84
CA GLY A 295 1.68 -7.85 18.66
C GLY A 295 1.87 -6.55 17.87
N PHE A 296 1.78 -6.60 16.55
CA PHE A 296 2.03 -5.42 15.70
C PHE A 296 0.85 -4.45 15.73
N VAL A 297 1.10 -3.19 16.05
CA VAL A 297 0.12 -2.09 15.96
C VAL A 297 0.52 -1.16 14.83
N ALA A 298 -0.30 -1.10 13.79
CA ALA A 298 -0.07 -0.19 12.67
C ALA A 298 -0.16 1.28 13.11
N LYS A 299 0.92 2.04 12.88
CA LYS A 299 0.98 3.47 13.25
C LYS A 299 0.40 4.38 12.17
N ASN A 300 0.07 3.82 11.03
CA ASN A 300 -0.40 4.58 9.88
C ASN A 300 -1.88 4.93 10.05
N GLY A 301 -2.25 6.11 10.49
CA GLY A 301 -3.61 6.61 10.65
C GLY A 301 -4.48 6.60 9.39
N ARG A 302 -4.54 5.44 8.71
CA ARG A 302 -5.44 5.19 7.57
C ARG A 302 -6.85 4.87 8.00
N VAL A 303 -7.00 4.31 9.19
CA VAL A 303 -8.27 4.05 9.84
C VAL A 303 -8.23 4.77 11.18
N VAL A 304 -9.10 5.73 11.38
CA VAL A 304 -9.21 6.50 12.61
C VAL A 304 -10.65 6.39 13.11
N THR A 305 -10.82 5.85 14.32
CA THR A 305 -12.11 5.85 14.98
C THR A 305 -12.34 7.18 15.70
N PHE A 306 -13.57 7.67 15.67
CA PHE A 306 -13.96 8.93 16.32
C PHE A 306 -15.38 8.85 16.86
N ARG A 307 -15.76 9.85 17.66
CA ARG A 307 -17.14 10.11 18.05
C ARG A 307 -17.60 11.47 17.57
N LEU A 308 -18.86 11.52 17.14
CA LEU A 308 -19.57 12.74 16.82
C LEU A 308 -20.94 12.70 17.55
N GLY A 309 -21.06 13.46 18.62
CA GLY A 309 -22.16 13.29 19.57
C GLY A 309 -22.18 11.85 20.11
N ASN A 310 -23.33 11.20 20.01
CA ASN A 310 -23.51 9.81 20.43
C ASN A 310 -23.16 8.78 19.33
N ARG A 311 -22.79 9.24 18.13
CA ARG A 311 -22.55 8.37 16.99
C ARG A 311 -21.10 7.93 16.96
N LYS A 312 -20.88 6.65 16.67
CA LYS A 312 -19.56 6.10 16.36
C LYS A 312 -19.21 6.41 14.91
N GLY A 313 -17.99 6.82 14.66
CA GLY A 313 -17.49 7.10 13.33
C GLY A 313 -16.16 6.41 13.03
N THR A 314 -15.95 6.13 11.75
CA THR A 314 -14.69 5.60 11.22
C THR A 314 -14.26 6.42 10.01
N LEU A 315 -13.09 7.06 10.11
CA LEU A 315 -12.47 7.74 8.98
C LEU A 315 -11.51 6.78 8.28
N LEU A 316 -11.72 6.61 6.99
CA LEU A 316 -10.95 5.75 6.11
C LEU A 316 -10.16 6.61 5.13
N THR A 317 -8.83 6.56 5.25
CA THR A 317 -7.95 7.38 4.44
C THR A 317 -7.42 6.62 3.24
N SER A 318 -7.75 7.09 2.05
CA SER A 318 -7.25 6.57 0.78
C SER A 318 -6.06 7.38 0.27
N LYS A 319 -5.27 6.78 -0.61
CA LYS A 319 -4.25 7.49 -1.37
C LYS A 319 -4.94 8.23 -2.52
N HIS A 320 -4.47 9.44 -2.85
CA HIS A 320 -4.98 10.16 -4.02
C HIS A 320 -4.92 9.29 -5.28
N GLU A 321 -5.92 9.39 -6.13
CA GLU A 321 -5.97 8.73 -7.44
C GLU A 321 -5.73 7.20 -7.37
N ASN A 322 -6.08 6.56 -6.25
CA ASN A 322 -5.91 5.12 -6.06
C ASN A 322 -7.27 4.45 -5.87
N SER A 323 -7.85 3.98 -6.97
CA SER A 323 -9.18 3.35 -7.00
C SER A 323 -9.31 2.21 -6.01
N ILE A 324 -8.29 1.36 -5.91
CA ILE A 324 -8.28 0.19 -5.03
C ILE A 324 -8.38 0.57 -3.55
N SER A 325 -7.68 1.63 -3.14
CA SER A 325 -7.78 2.13 -1.76
C SER A 325 -9.18 2.66 -1.45
N TYR A 326 -9.81 3.32 -2.42
CA TYR A 326 -11.21 3.74 -2.30
C TYR A 326 -12.16 2.54 -2.29
N HIS A 327 -11.99 1.55 -3.17
CA HIS A 327 -12.81 0.34 -3.20
C HIS A 327 -12.81 -0.39 -1.85
N GLN A 328 -11.65 -0.46 -1.19
CA GLN A 328 -11.58 -1.02 0.17
C GLN A 328 -12.42 -0.23 1.16
N SER A 329 -12.30 1.11 1.15
CA SER A 329 -13.07 1.99 2.04
C SER A 329 -14.58 1.87 1.79
N LEU A 330 -14.99 1.79 0.54
CA LEU A 330 -16.39 1.59 0.13
C LEU A 330 -16.92 0.22 0.59
N ARG A 331 -16.11 -0.85 0.46
CA ARG A 331 -16.50 -2.19 0.94
C ARG A 331 -16.73 -2.21 2.46
N ILE A 332 -15.86 -1.55 3.23
CA ILE A 332 -16.00 -1.46 4.69
C ILE A 332 -17.29 -0.74 5.06
N ALA A 333 -17.59 0.39 4.42
CA ALA A 333 -18.82 1.15 4.68
C ALA A 333 -20.08 0.36 4.27
N ALA A 334 -20.07 -0.27 3.09
CA ALA A 334 -21.19 -1.06 2.59
C ALA A 334 -21.49 -2.32 3.45
N ALA A 335 -20.50 -2.85 4.15
CA ALA A 335 -20.64 -4.00 5.05
C ALA A 335 -21.18 -3.65 6.45
N CYS A 336 -21.52 -2.38 6.73
CA CYS A 336 -22.00 -1.93 8.03
C CYS A 336 -23.42 -2.42 8.31
N GLU A 337 -23.59 -3.53 9.00
CA GLU A 337 -24.90 -4.14 9.31
C GLU A 337 -25.79 -3.22 10.19
N ALA A 338 -25.20 -2.37 11.02
CA ALA A 338 -25.93 -1.39 11.84
C ALA A 338 -26.56 -0.24 11.04
N GLY A 339 -26.26 -0.15 9.76
CA GLY A 339 -26.59 1.00 8.92
C GLY A 339 -25.63 2.17 9.11
N CYS A 340 -25.33 2.88 8.02
CA CYS A 340 -24.39 4.00 8.08
C CYS A 340 -24.78 5.18 7.19
N ASP A 341 -24.28 6.36 7.60
CA ASP A 341 -24.10 7.53 6.74
C ASP A 341 -22.68 7.53 6.20
N VAL A 342 -22.50 7.79 4.92
CA VAL A 342 -21.18 7.85 4.27
C VAL A 342 -20.89 9.27 3.84
N LEU A 343 -19.78 9.85 4.33
CA LEU A 343 -19.26 11.13 3.86
C LEU A 343 -18.05 10.89 2.95
N ILE A 344 -18.09 11.41 1.74
CA ILE A 344 -16.97 11.37 0.81
C ILE A 344 -16.43 12.79 0.65
N ILE A 345 -15.15 12.98 0.98
CA ILE A 345 -14.49 14.28 0.87
C ILE A 345 -13.46 14.23 -0.25
N VAL A 346 -13.61 15.14 -1.23
CA VAL A 346 -12.61 15.41 -2.25
C VAL A 346 -12.38 16.93 -2.30
N ASP A 347 -11.35 17.37 -1.59
CA ASP A 347 -11.05 18.80 -1.45
C ASP A 347 -9.68 19.18 -2.03
N ALA A 348 -8.74 18.21 -2.12
CA ALA A 348 -7.50 18.37 -2.86
C ALA A 348 -7.31 17.18 -3.82
N VAL A 349 -6.85 17.45 -5.03
CA VAL A 349 -6.63 16.43 -6.06
C VAL A 349 -5.26 15.84 -5.96
N SER A 350 -4.23 16.64 -5.86
CA SER A 350 -2.85 16.19 -5.69
C SER A 350 -2.00 17.26 -5.02
N ARG A 351 -1.24 16.87 -4.00
CA ARG A 351 -0.28 17.78 -3.34
C ARG A 351 0.92 18.13 -4.22
N LYS A 352 1.29 17.27 -5.14
CA LYS A 352 2.59 17.36 -5.82
C LYS A 352 2.51 18.10 -7.15
N TYR A 353 1.39 18.04 -7.83
CA TYR A 353 1.27 18.48 -9.22
C TYR A 353 0.29 19.62 -9.42
N PHE A 354 -0.39 20.11 -8.38
CA PHE A 354 -1.37 21.21 -8.44
C PHE A 354 -2.36 21.06 -9.62
N THR A 355 -2.74 19.82 -9.89
CA THR A 355 -3.68 19.52 -10.98
C THR A 355 -5.11 19.52 -10.46
N SER A 356 -6.05 20.00 -11.26
CA SER A 356 -7.49 19.91 -11.03
C SER A 356 -8.11 18.69 -11.70
N ASP A 357 -7.30 17.72 -12.14
CA ASP A 357 -7.81 16.53 -12.81
C ASP A 357 -8.49 15.60 -11.81
N VAL A 358 -9.79 15.44 -11.95
CA VAL A 358 -10.66 14.56 -11.16
C VAL A 358 -11.15 13.35 -11.95
N SER A 359 -10.59 13.09 -13.15
CA SER A 359 -10.97 11.95 -14.00
C SER A 359 -10.85 10.60 -13.29
N TRP A 360 -9.94 10.47 -12.32
CA TRP A 360 -9.76 9.29 -11.49
C TRP A 360 -11.00 8.90 -10.65
N LEU A 361 -11.95 9.82 -10.43
CA LEU A 361 -13.23 9.50 -9.79
C LEU A 361 -14.04 8.47 -10.60
N TRP A 362 -13.83 8.41 -11.92
CA TRP A 362 -14.48 7.45 -12.81
C TRP A 362 -13.88 6.05 -12.70
N ASP A 363 -12.70 5.92 -12.10
CA ASP A 363 -12.06 4.64 -11.81
C ASP A 363 -12.55 4.00 -10.50
N ILE A 364 -13.41 4.73 -9.74
CA ILE A 364 -13.91 4.28 -8.45
C ILE A 364 -15.32 3.71 -8.59
N ASN A 365 -15.52 2.49 -8.11
CA ASN A 365 -16.81 1.80 -8.10
C ASN A 365 -17.69 2.28 -6.92
N PHE A 366 -18.23 3.50 -7.03
CA PHE A 366 -19.16 4.06 -6.05
C PHE A 366 -20.53 3.33 -6.04
N GLU A 367 -20.86 2.59 -7.09
CA GLU A 367 -22.04 1.74 -7.20
C GLU A 367 -22.17 0.76 -6.02
N ARG A 368 -21.05 0.40 -5.38
CA ARG A 368 -21.04 -0.45 -4.16
C ARG A 368 -21.78 0.17 -2.98
N LEU A 369 -21.97 1.47 -2.95
CA LEU A 369 -22.77 2.16 -1.92
C LEU A 369 -24.30 2.07 -2.19
N ASN A 370 -24.72 1.52 -3.34
CA ASN A 370 -26.12 1.27 -3.65
C ASN A 370 -26.59 -0.01 -2.94
N CYS A 371 -26.66 0.04 -1.63
CA CYS A 371 -27.10 -1.07 -0.78
C CYS A 371 -27.98 -0.56 0.37
N GLU A 372 -28.65 -1.50 1.05
CA GLU A 372 -29.57 -1.17 2.15
C GLU A 372 -28.86 -0.63 3.39
N ASN A 373 -27.62 -1.05 3.63
CA ASN A 373 -26.84 -0.62 4.77
C ASN A 373 -26.48 0.87 4.71
N VAL A 374 -26.32 1.46 3.50
CA VAL A 374 -26.03 2.88 3.33
C VAL A 374 -27.32 3.68 3.30
N LYS A 375 -27.54 4.49 4.33
CA LYS A 375 -28.77 5.26 4.53
C LYS A 375 -28.70 6.64 3.92
N ARG A 376 -27.52 7.27 3.92
CA ARG A 376 -27.28 8.61 3.36
C ARG A 376 -25.85 8.71 2.88
N ILE A 377 -25.64 9.46 1.81
CA ILE A 377 -24.33 9.78 1.25
C ILE A 377 -24.20 11.31 1.19
N ILE A 378 -23.13 11.82 1.77
CA ILE A 378 -22.78 13.22 1.72
C ILE A 378 -21.54 13.37 0.86
N LEU A 379 -21.59 14.23 -0.14
CA LEU A 379 -20.47 14.56 -1.03
C LEU A 379 -19.99 15.96 -0.65
N ALA A 380 -18.70 16.10 -0.28
CA ALA A 380 -18.21 17.36 0.24
C ALA A 380 -16.82 17.73 -0.27
N GLY A 381 -16.50 19.02 -0.17
CA GLY A 381 -15.23 19.63 -0.53
C GLY A 381 -15.27 20.33 -1.88
N THR A 382 -14.14 20.89 -2.30
CA THR A 382 -13.98 21.70 -3.52
C THR A 382 -14.53 21.02 -4.78
N TYR A 383 -14.43 19.67 -4.85
CA TYR A 383 -14.87 18.88 -6.00
C TYR A 383 -16.19 18.11 -5.74
N CYS A 384 -17.04 18.63 -4.85
CA CYS A 384 -18.34 18.00 -4.52
C CYS A 384 -19.28 17.92 -5.73
N HIS A 385 -19.23 18.88 -6.65
CA HIS A 385 -20.03 18.88 -7.87
C HIS A 385 -19.55 17.87 -8.89
N ASP A 386 -18.22 17.66 -9.03
CA ASP A 386 -17.64 16.60 -9.85
C ASP A 386 -18.02 15.20 -9.30
N LEU A 387 -17.99 15.04 -7.97
CA LEU A 387 -18.53 13.87 -7.31
C LEU A 387 -20.01 13.68 -7.61
N ALA A 388 -20.83 14.74 -7.52
CA ALA A 388 -22.26 14.66 -7.79
C ALA A 388 -22.54 14.21 -9.23
N VAL A 389 -21.80 14.72 -10.22
CA VAL A 389 -21.85 14.25 -11.60
C VAL A 389 -21.51 12.77 -11.68
N ARG A 390 -20.40 12.31 -11.05
CA ARG A 390 -20.04 10.87 -11.03
C ARG A 390 -21.13 10.03 -10.36
N PHE A 391 -21.73 10.53 -9.27
CA PHE A 391 -22.79 9.82 -8.54
C PHE A 391 -24.09 9.72 -9.33
N SER A 392 -24.40 10.62 -10.23
CA SER A 392 -25.60 10.53 -11.08
C SER A 392 -25.60 9.30 -12.00
N TYR A 393 -24.43 8.68 -12.20
CA TYR A 393 -24.28 7.46 -12.99
C TYR A 393 -24.26 6.16 -12.15
N THR A 394 -24.40 6.26 -10.82
CA THR A 394 -24.32 5.06 -9.93
C THR A 394 -25.63 4.31 -9.78
N GLY A 395 -26.75 4.88 -10.21
CA GLY A 395 -28.08 4.36 -9.94
C GLY A 395 -28.50 4.45 -8.46
N ILE A 396 -27.74 5.17 -7.62
CA ILE A 396 -28.13 5.44 -6.22
C ILE A 396 -29.25 6.50 -6.24
N PRO A 397 -30.38 6.25 -5.49
CA PRO A 397 -31.46 7.21 -5.43
C PRO A 397 -31.01 8.60 -4.96
N GLY A 398 -31.44 9.65 -5.69
CA GLY A 398 -31.01 11.03 -5.43
C GLY A 398 -31.37 11.54 -4.03
N GLU A 399 -32.46 11.04 -3.44
CA GLU A 399 -32.86 11.35 -2.07
C GLU A 399 -31.87 10.87 -1.00
N LYS A 400 -31.01 9.89 -1.32
CA LYS A 400 -29.93 9.45 -0.45
C LYS A 400 -28.68 10.36 -0.53
N ILE A 401 -28.57 11.23 -1.55
CA ILE A 401 -27.37 11.99 -1.84
C ILE A 401 -27.56 13.44 -1.44
N GLN A 402 -26.62 13.96 -0.66
CA GLN A 402 -26.56 15.38 -0.29
C GLN A 402 -25.22 15.96 -0.74
N VAL A 403 -25.24 17.09 -1.43
CA VAL A 403 -24.04 17.78 -1.91
C VAL A 403 -23.80 19.01 -1.06
N LEU A 404 -22.59 19.16 -0.52
CA LEU A 404 -22.20 20.26 0.35
C LEU A 404 -20.82 20.79 -0.08
N GLU A 405 -20.67 22.09 -0.18
CA GLU A 405 -19.46 22.71 -0.72
C GLU A 405 -18.26 22.62 0.24
N THR A 406 -18.52 22.54 1.54
CA THR A 406 -17.45 22.57 2.53
C THR A 406 -17.50 21.37 3.48
N VAL A 407 -16.35 21.06 4.05
CA VAL A 407 -16.21 20.02 5.09
C VAL A 407 -16.95 20.43 6.37
N GLU A 408 -17.03 21.74 6.65
CA GLU A 408 -17.78 22.31 7.77
C GLU A 408 -19.27 21.99 7.68
N GLN A 409 -19.88 22.28 6.53
CA GLN A 409 -21.29 21.95 6.29
C GLN A 409 -21.57 20.45 6.41
N ALA A 410 -20.63 19.63 5.94
CA ALA A 410 -20.76 18.17 6.06
C ALA A 410 -20.67 17.69 7.52
N TYR A 411 -19.79 18.31 8.31
CA TYR A 411 -19.71 18.05 9.75
C TYR A 411 -21.03 18.42 10.47
N GLU A 412 -21.59 19.60 10.20
CA GLU A 412 -22.86 20.05 10.76
C GLU A 412 -24.01 19.11 10.35
N ALA A 413 -24.08 18.71 9.09
CA ALA A 413 -25.09 17.78 8.59
C ALA A 413 -25.00 16.38 9.24
N LEU A 414 -23.79 15.94 9.65
CA LEU A 414 -23.60 14.68 10.37
C LEU A 414 -23.87 14.79 11.87
N ASN A 415 -23.72 15.98 12.47
CA ASN A 415 -23.93 16.22 13.90
C ASN A 415 -25.43 16.30 14.22
N ASN A 416 -26.07 15.18 14.30
CA ASN A 416 -27.51 15.03 14.54
C ASN A 416 -27.79 13.81 15.40
N ASP A 417 -29.05 13.63 15.81
CA ASP A 417 -29.52 12.56 16.73
C ASP A 417 -29.79 11.21 16.04
N ARG A 418 -29.29 11.01 14.81
CA ARG A 418 -29.40 9.72 14.11
C ARG A 418 -28.58 8.64 14.83
N LYS A 419 -28.94 7.37 14.60
CA LYS A 419 -28.30 6.22 15.28
C LYS A 419 -27.26 5.52 14.40
N GLU A 420 -27.30 5.75 13.09
CA GLU A 420 -26.43 5.12 12.11
C GLU A 420 -24.94 5.47 12.37
N GLU A 421 -24.06 4.53 12.13
CA GLU A 421 -22.61 4.78 12.18
C GLU A 421 -22.20 5.78 11.08
N ILE A 422 -21.05 6.40 11.24
CA ILE A 422 -20.52 7.37 10.27
C ILE A 422 -19.25 6.78 9.64
N TYR A 423 -19.22 6.71 8.31
CA TYR A 423 -17.99 6.42 7.57
C TYR A 423 -17.55 7.64 6.78
N VAL A 424 -16.34 8.12 7.05
CA VAL A 424 -15.72 9.23 6.30
C VAL A 424 -14.65 8.65 5.39
N ILE A 425 -14.83 8.81 4.08
CA ILE A 425 -13.90 8.33 3.06
C ILE A 425 -13.23 9.54 2.41
N THR A 426 -11.91 9.63 2.54
CA THR A 426 -11.16 10.79 2.07
C THR A 426 -9.71 10.41 1.74
N CYS A 427 -8.93 11.37 1.25
CA CYS A 427 -7.51 11.20 1.01
C CYS A 427 -6.65 11.80 2.15
N PHE A 428 -5.35 11.48 2.13
CA PHE A 428 -4.42 11.93 3.18
C PHE A 428 -4.34 13.44 3.36
N SER A 429 -4.51 14.22 2.30
CA SER A 429 -4.44 15.69 2.38
C SER A 429 -5.65 16.30 3.08
N ASP A 430 -6.79 15.63 3.05
CA ASP A 430 -8.05 16.19 3.50
C ASP A 430 -8.51 15.65 4.85
N LYS A 431 -7.94 14.53 5.31
CA LYS A 431 -8.34 13.88 6.56
C LYS A 431 -8.33 14.83 7.77
N ASP A 432 -7.30 15.65 7.89
CA ASP A 432 -7.11 16.53 9.05
C ASP A 432 -8.16 17.64 9.09
N LYS A 433 -8.72 18.04 7.95
CA LYS A 433 -9.81 19.03 7.85
C LYS A 433 -11.06 18.56 8.60
N PHE A 434 -11.33 17.26 8.58
CA PHE A 434 -12.44 16.65 9.32
C PHE A 434 -12.02 16.28 10.75
N LEU A 435 -10.86 15.67 10.94
CA LEU A 435 -10.41 15.15 12.25
C LEU A 435 -10.20 16.23 13.33
N GLN A 436 -9.89 17.46 12.93
CA GLN A 436 -9.77 18.60 13.86
C GLN A 436 -11.09 18.95 14.56
N ARG A 437 -12.23 18.47 14.05
CA ARG A 437 -13.58 18.79 14.55
C ARG A 437 -14.21 17.69 15.39
N VAL A 438 -13.59 16.51 15.47
CA VAL A 438 -14.13 15.34 16.15
C VAL A 438 -13.16 14.85 17.24
N THR A 439 -13.69 14.20 18.26
CA THR A 439 -12.88 13.55 19.29
C THR A 439 -12.41 12.20 18.75
N GLN A 440 -11.10 12.04 18.60
CA GLN A 440 -10.49 10.77 18.21
C GLN A 440 -10.50 9.79 19.41
N GLN A 441 -10.65 8.50 19.12
CA GLN A 441 -10.63 7.40 20.10
C GLN A 441 -9.40 6.53 19.93
#